data_307925abb1279920d1046250026a5b36
#
_entry.id   307925abb1279920d1046250026a5b36
#
_cell.length_a   1.000
_cell.length_b   1.000
_cell.length_c   1.000
_cell.angle_alpha   90.00
_cell.angle_beta   90.00
_cell.angle_gamma   90.00
#
_symmetry.space_group_name_H-M   'P 1'
#
loop_
_entity.id
_entity.type
_entity.pdbx_description
1 polymer ?
#
loop_
_entity_poly.entity_id
_entity_poly.type
_entity_poly.pdbx_seq_one_letter_code
_entity_poly.pdbx_strand_id
1 'polypeptide(L)'
;TAAFNAFLKTLEEPPAYAKFILATTEKHKIMPTILSRCQIFDFHRISNDDIAKHLEYIATKEGVAFEKEALHIIAQKADGGLRDALSMFDQLVSFTGANLTYNNIIDNLNVLDYDYYFKLTDMLLAGDIPSCLLLFDQVLKKGFEGSHFMAGLAGHFRNLLVCKNQ
;
A
#
# COMPACT_ATOMS: atom_id res chain seq x y z
N THR A 1 21.56 21.20 4.94
CA THR A 1 21.40 22.68 4.91
C THR A 1 22.53 23.36 4.16
N ALA A 2 23.82 23.06 4.44
CA ALA A 2 24.95 23.69 3.74
C ALA A 2 24.94 23.43 2.23
N ALA A 3 24.64 22.21 1.78
CA ALA A 3 24.52 21.84 0.37
C ALA A 3 23.40 22.62 -0.34
N PHE A 4 22.26 22.82 0.33
CA PHE A 4 21.15 23.60 -0.23
C PHE A 4 21.51 25.08 -0.38
N ASN A 5 22.26 25.67 0.57
CA ASN A 5 22.69 27.06 0.46
C ASN A 5 23.66 27.28 -0.72
N ALA A 6 24.57 26.34 -0.97
CA ALA A 6 25.45 26.40 -2.15
C ALA A 6 24.65 26.30 -3.48
N PHE A 7 23.55 25.55 -3.44
CA PHE A 7 22.70 25.33 -4.62
C PHE A 7 21.78 26.52 -4.94
N LEU A 8 21.43 27.35 -3.96
CA LEU A 8 20.54 28.50 -4.15
C LEU A 8 20.99 29.43 -5.27
N LYS A 9 22.29 29.76 -5.35
CA LYS A 9 22.83 30.63 -6.39
C LYS A 9 22.62 30.06 -7.80
N THR A 10 22.78 28.75 -7.94
CA THR A 10 22.57 28.06 -9.23
C THR A 10 21.09 27.95 -9.59
N LEU A 11 20.19 27.92 -8.60
CA LEU A 11 18.75 27.95 -8.83
C LEU A 11 18.24 29.35 -9.23
N GLU A 12 18.90 30.41 -8.75
CA GLU A 12 18.56 31.80 -9.11
C GLU A 12 18.95 32.13 -10.55
N GLU A 13 20.14 31.68 -10.96
CA GLU A 13 20.69 31.91 -12.30
C GLU A 13 21.11 30.56 -12.93
N PRO A 14 20.13 29.71 -13.33
CA PRO A 14 20.45 28.43 -13.92
C PRO A 14 21.08 28.60 -15.31
N PRO A 15 22.11 27.82 -15.65
CA PRO A 15 22.63 27.77 -17.01
C PRO A 15 21.53 27.42 -18.00
N ALA A 16 21.52 28.04 -19.19
CA ALA A 16 20.42 27.87 -20.17
C ALA A 16 20.17 26.39 -20.60
N TYR A 17 21.19 25.54 -20.45
CA TYR A 17 21.12 24.11 -20.79
C TYR A 17 20.73 23.23 -19.60
N ALA A 18 20.63 23.77 -18.38
CA ALA A 18 20.37 23.01 -17.17
C ALA A 18 18.92 23.20 -16.70
N LYS A 19 18.24 22.07 -16.41
CA LYS A 19 16.93 22.05 -15.74
C LYS A 19 17.07 21.22 -14.47
N PHE A 20 16.59 21.76 -13.35
CA PHE A 20 16.67 21.10 -12.06
C PHE A 20 15.31 20.52 -11.71
N ILE A 21 15.27 19.23 -11.37
CA ILE A 21 14.09 18.53 -10.91
C ILE A 21 14.39 18.03 -9.50
N LEU A 22 13.63 18.53 -8.53
CA LEU A 22 13.69 18.11 -7.12
C LEU A 22 12.51 17.19 -6.84
N ALA A 23 12.78 15.94 -6.50
CA ALA A 23 11.75 14.98 -6.14
C ALA A 23 11.86 14.61 -4.66
N THR A 24 10.77 14.73 -3.91
CA THR A 24 10.71 14.41 -2.49
C THR A 24 9.32 13.98 -2.08
N THR A 25 9.23 13.12 -1.09
CA THR A 25 7.97 12.79 -0.39
C THR A 25 7.69 13.74 0.79
N GLU A 26 8.68 14.57 1.17
CA GLU A 26 8.63 15.43 2.35
C GLU A 26 8.85 16.91 1.97
N LYS A 27 7.85 17.48 1.29
CA LYS A 27 7.87 18.88 0.87
C LYS A 27 8.17 19.85 2.02
N HIS A 28 7.70 19.56 3.22
CA HIS A 28 7.89 20.41 4.40
C HIS A 28 9.34 20.50 4.87
N LYS A 29 10.22 19.57 4.46
CA LYS A 29 11.66 19.60 4.75
C LYS A 29 12.45 20.45 3.77
N ILE A 30 11.85 20.89 2.66
CA ILE A 30 12.49 21.77 1.68
C ILE A 30 12.34 23.22 2.15
N MET A 31 13.44 23.96 2.12
CA MET A 31 13.44 25.35 2.55
C MET A 31 12.51 26.22 1.67
N PRO A 32 11.73 27.14 2.26
CA PRO A 32 10.83 28.03 1.53
C PRO A 32 11.52 28.84 0.42
N THR A 33 12.81 29.18 0.63
CA THR A 33 13.65 29.89 -0.35
C THR A 33 13.88 29.09 -1.64
N ILE A 34 13.87 27.77 -1.58
CA ILE A 34 13.95 26.89 -2.76
C ILE A 34 12.56 26.75 -3.39
N LEU A 35 11.54 26.51 -2.57
CA LEU A 35 10.16 26.34 -3.06
C LEU A 35 9.67 27.56 -3.83
N SER A 36 10.06 28.80 -3.41
CA SER A 36 9.69 30.04 -4.09
C SER A 36 10.31 30.22 -5.48
N ARG A 37 11.34 29.43 -5.81
CA ARG A 37 12.05 29.45 -7.10
C ARG A 37 11.77 28.24 -7.97
N CYS A 38 10.90 27.36 -7.53
CA CYS A 38 10.53 26.13 -8.24
C CYS A 38 9.04 26.14 -8.59
N GLN A 39 8.71 25.57 -9.73
CA GLN A 39 7.33 25.19 -10.00
C GLN A 39 7.03 23.90 -9.22
N ILE A 40 5.96 23.92 -8.44
CA ILE A 40 5.59 22.79 -7.57
C ILE A 40 4.53 21.97 -8.26
N PHE A 41 4.78 20.65 -8.34
CA PHE A 41 3.82 19.64 -8.78
C PHE A 41 3.58 18.67 -7.62
N ASP A 42 2.38 18.71 -7.08
CA ASP A 42 1.97 17.77 -6.01
C ASP A 42 1.34 16.52 -6.65
N PHE A 43 1.96 15.37 -6.42
CA PHE A 43 1.46 14.07 -6.85
C PHE A 43 0.79 13.36 -5.69
N HIS A 44 -0.41 12.84 -5.95
CA HIS A 44 -1.17 12.06 -4.98
C HIS A 44 -0.93 10.57 -5.19
N ARG A 45 -1.21 9.78 -4.15
CA ARG A 45 -1.26 8.32 -4.27
C ARG A 45 -2.32 7.91 -5.27
N ILE A 46 -2.04 6.88 -6.06
CA ILE A 46 -3.02 6.32 -7.00
C ILE A 46 -4.05 5.53 -6.19
N SER A 47 -5.32 5.62 -6.55
CA SER A 47 -6.37 4.88 -5.85
C SER A 47 -6.21 3.36 -6.04
N ASN A 48 -6.62 2.57 -5.05
CA ASN A 48 -6.57 1.11 -5.15
C ASN A 48 -7.38 0.59 -6.34
N ASP A 49 -8.51 1.23 -6.65
CA ASP A 49 -9.35 0.86 -7.79
C ASP A 49 -8.65 1.10 -9.13
N ASP A 50 -7.92 2.21 -9.27
CA ASP A 50 -7.18 2.51 -10.49
C ASP A 50 -5.99 1.58 -10.67
N ILE A 51 -5.29 1.25 -9.58
CA ILE A 51 -4.21 0.24 -9.60
C ILE A 51 -4.79 -1.12 -10.00
N ALA A 52 -5.87 -1.57 -9.36
CA ALA A 52 -6.49 -2.86 -9.67
C ALA A 52 -6.96 -2.94 -11.12
N LYS A 53 -7.59 -1.89 -11.67
CA LYS A 53 -7.97 -1.83 -13.09
C LYS A 53 -6.76 -1.89 -14.02
N HIS A 54 -5.65 -1.24 -13.64
CA HIS A 54 -4.44 -1.29 -14.44
C HIS A 54 -3.80 -2.68 -14.44
N LEU A 55 -3.79 -3.35 -13.28
CA LEU A 55 -3.35 -4.74 -13.17
C LEU A 55 -4.25 -5.69 -13.98
N GLU A 56 -5.58 -5.50 -13.97
CA GLU A 56 -6.54 -6.25 -14.79
C GLU A 56 -6.23 -6.11 -16.28
N TYR A 57 -5.94 -4.88 -16.73
CA TYR A 57 -5.54 -4.61 -18.10
C TYR A 57 -4.24 -5.36 -18.48
N ILE A 58 -3.24 -5.33 -17.62
CA ILE A 58 -1.96 -6.02 -17.86
C ILE A 58 -2.17 -7.54 -17.86
N ALA A 59 -2.84 -8.09 -16.84
CA ALA A 59 -3.13 -9.52 -16.75
C ALA A 59 -3.85 -10.06 -17.99
N THR A 60 -4.83 -9.30 -18.50
CA THR A 60 -5.55 -9.64 -19.72
C THR A 60 -4.63 -9.65 -20.94
N LYS A 61 -3.71 -8.68 -21.05
CA LYS A 61 -2.75 -8.62 -22.18
C LYS A 61 -1.70 -9.72 -22.13
N GLU A 62 -1.23 -10.06 -20.94
CA GLU A 62 -0.21 -11.11 -20.73
C GLU A 62 -0.83 -12.53 -20.69
N GLY A 63 -2.17 -12.64 -20.77
CA GLY A 63 -2.85 -13.94 -20.72
C GLY A 63 -2.79 -14.63 -19.35
N VAL A 64 -2.66 -13.87 -18.28
CA VAL A 64 -2.64 -14.35 -16.90
C VAL A 64 -4.09 -14.51 -16.42
N ALA A 65 -4.43 -15.68 -15.88
CA ALA A 65 -5.72 -15.90 -15.23
C ALA A 65 -5.72 -15.24 -13.85
N PHE A 66 -6.80 -14.54 -13.50
CA PHE A 66 -6.88 -13.81 -12.25
C PHE A 66 -8.30 -13.75 -11.67
N GLU A 67 -8.38 -13.62 -10.36
CA GLU A 67 -9.57 -13.20 -9.64
C GLU A 67 -9.49 -11.70 -9.35
N LYS A 68 -10.60 -10.96 -9.44
CA LYS A 68 -10.60 -9.50 -9.22
C LYS A 68 -10.20 -9.14 -7.79
N GLU A 69 -10.65 -9.93 -6.84
CA GLU A 69 -10.31 -9.82 -5.42
C GLU A 69 -8.79 -9.93 -5.20
N ALA A 70 -8.14 -10.81 -5.94
CA ALA A 70 -6.71 -11.02 -5.92
C ALA A 70 -5.94 -9.76 -6.35
N LEU A 71 -6.35 -9.13 -7.44
CA LEU A 71 -5.74 -7.88 -7.92
C LEU A 71 -5.99 -6.71 -6.96
N HIS A 72 -7.14 -6.70 -6.29
CA HIS A 72 -7.47 -5.68 -5.30
C HIS A 72 -6.56 -5.76 -4.06
N ILE A 73 -6.20 -6.97 -3.61
CA ILE A 73 -5.23 -7.17 -2.52
C ILE A 73 -3.85 -6.63 -2.90
N ILE A 74 -3.39 -6.91 -4.13
CA ILE A 74 -2.11 -6.37 -4.61
C ILE A 74 -2.15 -4.84 -4.59
N ALA A 75 -3.22 -4.23 -5.11
CA ALA A 75 -3.40 -2.79 -5.12
C ALA A 75 -3.41 -2.18 -3.71
N GLN A 76 -4.10 -2.82 -2.77
CA GLN A 76 -4.14 -2.39 -1.37
C GLN A 76 -2.76 -2.47 -0.70
N LYS A 77 -2.01 -3.55 -0.95
CA LYS A 77 -0.66 -3.75 -0.40
C LYS A 77 0.36 -2.75 -0.95
N ALA A 78 0.16 -2.30 -2.19
CA ALA A 78 1.01 -1.32 -2.87
C ALA A 78 0.84 0.12 -2.35
N ASP A 79 -0.21 0.39 -1.57
CA ASP A 79 -0.43 1.67 -0.87
C ASP A 79 -0.26 2.90 -1.78
N GLY A 80 -0.82 2.83 -2.98
CA GLY A 80 -0.79 3.91 -3.97
C GLY A 80 0.47 3.97 -4.84
N GLY A 81 1.38 3.01 -4.71
CA GLY A 81 2.61 2.88 -5.51
C GLY A 81 2.43 1.94 -6.69
N LEU A 82 2.25 2.46 -7.92
CA LEU A 82 2.05 1.61 -9.09
C LEU A 82 3.27 0.72 -9.39
N ARG A 83 4.49 1.22 -9.16
CA ARG A 83 5.72 0.41 -9.36
C ARG A 83 5.75 -0.79 -8.42
N ASP A 84 5.38 -0.59 -7.15
CA ASP A 84 5.35 -1.65 -6.15
C ASP A 84 4.26 -2.68 -6.48
N ALA A 85 3.09 -2.20 -6.94
CA ALA A 85 2.01 -3.07 -7.41
C ALA A 85 2.46 -3.97 -8.58
N LEU A 86 3.12 -3.40 -9.58
CA LEU A 86 3.63 -4.14 -10.73
C LEU A 86 4.72 -5.14 -10.34
N SER A 87 5.64 -4.74 -9.45
CA SER A 87 6.68 -5.64 -8.95
C SER A 87 6.10 -6.83 -8.19
N MET A 88 5.10 -6.60 -7.34
CA MET A 88 4.37 -7.67 -6.65
C MET A 88 3.61 -8.56 -7.63
N PHE A 89 2.96 -7.98 -8.63
CA PHE A 89 2.24 -8.72 -9.67
C PHE A 89 3.19 -9.66 -10.42
N ASP A 90 4.34 -9.18 -10.90
CA ASP A 90 5.32 -9.99 -11.62
C ASP A 90 5.86 -11.15 -10.77
N GLN A 91 6.15 -10.87 -9.50
CA GLN A 91 6.57 -11.91 -8.55
C GLN A 91 5.50 -12.99 -8.40
N LEU A 92 4.25 -12.59 -8.17
CA LEU A 92 3.14 -13.52 -7.97
C LEU A 92 2.85 -14.36 -9.21
N VAL A 93 2.86 -13.76 -10.40
CA VAL A 93 2.71 -14.48 -11.67
C VAL A 93 3.79 -15.55 -11.82
N SER A 94 5.05 -15.20 -11.46
CA SER A 94 6.16 -16.14 -11.52
C SER A 94 6.02 -17.31 -10.54
N PHE A 95 5.48 -17.06 -9.33
CA PHE A 95 5.30 -18.10 -8.31
C PHE A 95 4.07 -18.98 -8.54
N THR A 96 2.98 -18.41 -9.06
CA THR A 96 1.69 -19.10 -9.20
C THR A 96 1.48 -19.79 -10.56
N GLY A 97 2.44 -19.65 -11.49
CA GLY A 97 2.31 -20.20 -12.84
C GLY A 97 1.21 -19.53 -13.65
N ALA A 98 1.09 -18.20 -13.57
CA ALA A 98 0.12 -17.38 -14.27
C ALA A 98 -1.36 -17.59 -13.87
N ASN A 99 -1.62 -18.04 -12.63
CA ASN A 99 -2.97 -18.16 -12.08
C ASN A 99 -3.06 -17.45 -10.72
N LEU A 100 -3.57 -16.23 -10.72
CA LEU A 100 -3.67 -15.37 -9.55
C LEU A 100 -5.03 -15.57 -8.86
N THR A 101 -5.08 -16.51 -7.93
CA THR A 101 -6.24 -16.71 -7.05
C THR A 101 -6.07 -15.94 -5.74
N TYR A 102 -7.18 -15.61 -5.09
CA TYR A 102 -7.18 -14.95 -3.78
C TYR A 102 -6.30 -15.67 -2.76
N ASN A 103 -6.45 -16.99 -2.64
CA ASN A 103 -5.69 -17.79 -1.67
C ASN A 103 -4.18 -17.77 -1.96
N ASN A 104 -3.79 -17.92 -3.23
CA ASN A 104 -2.38 -17.91 -3.62
C ASN A 104 -1.72 -16.56 -3.28
N ILE A 105 -2.46 -15.46 -3.42
CA ILE A 105 -1.94 -14.12 -3.13
C ILE A 105 -1.81 -13.89 -1.62
N ILE A 106 -2.81 -14.28 -0.84
CA ILE A 106 -2.75 -14.17 0.63
C ILE A 106 -1.54 -14.92 1.18
N ASP A 107 -1.33 -16.16 0.73
CA ASP A 107 -0.23 -16.98 1.19
C ASP A 107 1.14 -16.40 0.79
N ASN A 108 1.29 -15.93 -0.46
CA ASN A 108 2.57 -15.42 -0.97
C ASN A 108 2.91 -14.00 -0.48
N LEU A 109 1.93 -13.10 -0.38
CA LEU A 109 2.16 -11.75 0.13
C LEU A 109 2.18 -11.66 1.65
N ASN A 110 1.99 -12.79 2.34
CA ASN A 110 1.84 -12.84 3.79
C ASN A 110 0.83 -11.78 4.26
N VAL A 111 -0.35 -11.74 3.60
CA VAL A 111 -1.47 -10.89 3.97
C VAL A 111 -2.38 -11.68 4.88
N LEU A 112 -2.74 -11.11 6.00
CA LEU A 112 -3.70 -11.75 6.89
C LEU A 112 -5.08 -11.73 6.24
N ASP A 113 -5.72 -12.89 6.14
CA ASP A 113 -7.08 -13.02 5.66
C ASP A 113 -8.02 -12.17 6.54
N TYR A 114 -8.87 -11.40 5.88
CA TYR A 114 -9.81 -10.48 6.54
C TYR A 114 -10.79 -11.21 7.48
N ASP A 115 -11.04 -12.48 7.25
CA ASP A 115 -11.86 -13.37 8.09
C ASP A 115 -11.38 -13.45 9.54
N TYR A 116 -10.07 -13.28 9.79
CA TYR A 116 -9.56 -13.25 11.16
C TYR A 116 -10.09 -12.07 11.97
N TYR A 117 -10.25 -10.92 11.32
CA TYR A 117 -10.81 -9.73 11.98
C TYR A 117 -12.28 -9.88 12.28
N PHE A 118 -13.07 -10.48 11.38
CA PHE A 118 -14.48 -10.78 11.63
C PHE A 118 -14.64 -11.76 12.78
N LYS A 119 -13.93 -12.89 12.76
CA LYS A 119 -13.96 -13.88 13.84
C LYS A 119 -13.59 -13.28 15.19
N LEU A 120 -12.51 -12.47 15.21
CA LEU A 120 -12.10 -11.81 16.45
C LEU A 120 -13.17 -10.83 16.95
N THR A 121 -13.81 -10.09 16.05
CA THR A 121 -14.87 -9.14 16.40
C THR A 121 -16.06 -9.88 17.02
N ASP A 122 -16.49 -11.00 16.45
CA ASP A 122 -17.58 -11.83 16.97
C ASP A 122 -17.25 -12.39 18.35
N MET A 123 -16.01 -12.89 18.56
CA MET A 123 -15.53 -13.38 19.86
C MET A 123 -15.50 -12.27 20.92
N LEU A 124 -15.06 -11.05 20.53
CA LEU A 124 -15.02 -9.89 21.43
C LEU A 124 -16.43 -9.46 21.85
N LEU A 125 -17.40 -9.47 20.89
CA LEU A 125 -18.79 -9.14 21.17
C LEU A 125 -19.46 -10.20 22.06
N ALA A 126 -19.06 -11.47 21.93
CA ALA A 126 -19.51 -12.56 22.78
C ALA A 126 -18.83 -12.57 24.16
N GLY A 127 -17.78 -11.77 24.40
CA GLY A 127 -17.01 -11.77 25.64
C GLY A 127 -16.10 -12.98 25.82
N ASP A 128 -15.83 -13.74 24.75
CA ASP A 128 -14.97 -14.94 24.76
C ASP A 128 -13.49 -14.56 24.64
N ILE A 129 -12.92 -14.05 25.74
CA ILE A 129 -11.53 -13.62 25.81
C ILE A 129 -10.54 -14.78 25.58
N PRO A 130 -10.76 -16.00 26.12
CA PRO A 130 -9.86 -17.12 25.85
C PRO A 130 -9.71 -17.43 24.36
N SER A 131 -10.81 -17.48 23.61
CA SER A 131 -10.79 -17.73 22.15
C SER A 131 -10.09 -16.59 21.38
N CYS A 132 -10.27 -15.32 21.81
CA CYS A 132 -9.55 -14.18 21.24
C CYS A 132 -8.03 -14.35 21.37
N LEU A 133 -7.54 -14.76 22.55
CA LEU A 133 -6.10 -14.97 22.80
C LEU A 133 -5.55 -16.13 21.98
N LEU A 134 -6.31 -17.22 21.87
CA LEU A 134 -5.92 -18.37 21.03
C LEU A 134 -5.83 -18.02 19.55
N LEU A 135 -6.79 -17.26 19.04
CA LEU A 135 -6.79 -16.77 17.66
C LEU A 135 -5.59 -15.85 17.41
N PHE A 136 -5.28 -14.94 18.34
CA PHE A 136 -4.12 -14.07 18.24
C PHE A 136 -2.81 -14.87 18.24
N ASP A 137 -2.67 -15.89 19.11
CA ASP A 137 -1.51 -16.80 19.12
C ASP A 137 -1.35 -17.54 17.80
N GLN A 138 -2.47 -18.00 17.18
CA GLN A 138 -2.44 -18.61 15.85
C GLN A 138 -1.91 -17.65 14.78
N VAL A 139 -2.31 -16.38 14.81
CA VAL A 139 -1.82 -15.35 13.90
C VAL A 139 -0.30 -15.15 14.05
N LEU A 140 0.18 -15.05 15.28
CA LEU A 140 1.62 -14.92 15.58
C LEU A 140 2.40 -16.15 15.11
N LYS A 141 1.88 -17.38 15.31
CA LYS A 141 2.50 -18.64 14.84
C LYS A 141 2.58 -18.75 13.33
N LYS A 142 1.69 -18.08 12.60
CA LYS A 142 1.75 -17.96 11.13
C LYS A 142 2.80 -16.96 10.65
N GLY A 143 3.54 -16.29 11.55
CA GLY A 143 4.61 -15.35 11.22
C GLY A 143 4.15 -13.90 11.05
N PHE A 144 2.90 -13.57 11.38
CA PHE A 144 2.42 -12.19 11.34
C PHE A 144 2.92 -11.39 12.55
N GLU A 145 3.26 -10.15 12.31
CA GLU A 145 3.67 -9.23 13.37
C GLU A 145 2.45 -8.71 14.13
N GLY A 146 2.49 -8.79 15.48
CA GLY A 146 1.37 -8.37 16.33
C GLY A 146 0.99 -6.89 16.15
N SER A 147 1.95 -6.01 15.88
CA SER A 147 1.72 -4.59 15.59
C SER A 147 0.88 -4.38 14.32
N HIS A 148 1.19 -5.10 13.24
CA HIS A 148 0.44 -5.06 11.99
C HIS A 148 -0.97 -5.63 12.17
N PHE A 149 -1.12 -6.71 12.94
CA PHE A 149 -2.43 -7.27 13.28
C PHE A 149 -3.30 -6.25 14.01
N MET A 150 -2.76 -5.59 15.03
CA MET A 150 -3.50 -4.57 15.78
C MET A 150 -3.88 -3.35 14.94
N ALA A 151 -2.99 -2.90 14.06
CA ALA A 151 -3.29 -1.81 13.12
C ALA A 151 -4.41 -2.20 12.14
N GLY A 152 -4.37 -3.43 11.62
CA GLY A 152 -5.43 -3.98 10.76
C GLY A 152 -6.78 -4.10 11.49
N LEU A 153 -6.78 -4.54 12.74
CA LEU A 153 -7.98 -4.61 13.59
C LEU A 153 -8.59 -3.22 13.83
N ALA A 154 -7.75 -2.22 14.12
CA ALA A 154 -8.21 -0.84 14.26
C ALA A 154 -8.85 -0.31 12.96
N GLY A 155 -8.24 -0.63 11.81
CA GLY A 155 -8.81 -0.33 10.49
C GLY A 155 -10.14 -1.02 10.25
N HIS A 156 -10.27 -2.29 10.63
CA HIS A 156 -11.50 -3.05 10.54
C HIS A 156 -12.64 -2.41 11.36
N PHE A 157 -12.40 -2.07 12.63
CA PHE A 157 -13.40 -1.39 13.44
C PHE A 157 -13.82 -0.02 12.88
N ARG A 158 -12.86 0.75 12.36
CA ARG A 158 -13.19 2.00 11.66
C ARG A 158 -14.13 1.76 10.49
N ASN A 159 -13.85 0.74 9.66
CA ASN A 159 -14.67 0.40 8.50
C ASN A 159 -16.08 -0.04 8.91
N LEU A 160 -16.20 -0.88 9.94
CA LEU A 160 -17.51 -1.28 10.49
C LEU A 160 -18.32 -0.08 11.00
N LEU A 161 -17.68 0.89 11.67
CA LEU A 161 -18.32 2.11 12.13
C LEU A 161 -18.79 2.99 10.96
N VAL A 162 -18.02 3.09 9.90
CA VAL A 162 -18.40 3.82 8.68
C VAL A 162 -19.60 3.15 8.01
N CYS A 163 -19.57 1.83 7.82
CA CYS A 163 -20.67 1.09 7.21
C CYS A 163 -21.99 1.18 8.02
N LYS A 164 -21.88 1.29 9.34
CA LYS A 164 -23.08 1.43 10.21
C LYS A 164 -23.80 2.77 10.03
N ASN A 165 -23.07 3.81 9.57
CA ASN A 165 -23.58 5.18 9.46
C ASN A 165 -23.93 5.58 8.02
N GLN A 166 -23.87 4.64 7.07
CA GLN A 166 -24.42 4.78 5.73
C GLN A 166 -25.82 4.17 5.64
#